data_319d3d8826d74fbb68206b31ad131387
#
_entry.id   319d3d8826d74fbb68206b31ad131387
#
_cell.length_a   1.000
_cell.length_b   1.000
_cell.length_c   1.000
_cell.angle_alpha   90.00
_cell.angle_beta   90.00
_cell.angle_gamma   90.00
#
_symmetry.space_group_name_H-M   'P 1'
#
loop_
_entity.id
_entity.type
_entity.pdbx_description
1 polymer ?
#
loop_
_entity_poly.entity_id
_entity_poly.type
_entity_poly.pdbx_seq_one_letter_code
_entity_poly.pdbx_strand_id
1 'polypeptide(L)'
;MLIRNILEGSVQKFGEVKAVKWLNRKEVLEKSYSEMMKNVISTRKGLLAEGFEGKHIALIGTSSVEWIESYLGIITGCATAVPLDAALPCEELIDLINRSDSEALFLSPKHSPYLEAFLANCPKLQKVWMLQEEVEDLPSGVYSINELRAMGKSAAEDASCPDAEAIATIIFTSGTTGKSKGVMLTQNNLASNVEAVKISAEPGTAMLSVLPIHHAFCLVMDWLKGFSQGATICINDSLLHMVRNMSIFKPDIMLMVPMMIETIYKRLAAADPEIPKAVLAEKVFGGKLQTIFTGGAHLDPYYIDRFAEYGVQILEGYGMSECSPVISNNTPENHKPGSIGKPLENVEIKFENGEILVKGTSVMKGYYQMPDETAETLKDGWLHTGDKGYMDEDGYLFINGRVKNLIILSNGENVSPEELENKLALNPLVAEVIVTGEENGLTARIYPEQAVVEAKALDTAMIRLQLQAFLDEYNKNQPTYRRITGLVIRKNPFIRSTTKKIRRQDVLIDEPQA
;
A
#
# COMPACT_ATOMS: atom_id res chain seq x y z
N MET A 1 1.80 -18.16 -15.61
CA MET A 1 2.43 -17.00 -16.26
C MET A 1 3.63 -16.51 -15.46
N LEU A 2 4.58 -15.78 -16.06
CA LEU A 2 5.80 -15.31 -15.39
C LEU A 2 5.94 -13.79 -15.49
N ILE A 3 6.36 -13.15 -14.41
CA ILE A 3 6.71 -11.72 -14.41
C ILE A 3 7.84 -11.44 -15.40
N ARG A 4 8.80 -12.35 -15.54
CA ARG A 4 9.88 -12.23 -16.51
C ARG A 4 9.36 -11.99 -17.93
N ASN A 5 8.35 -12.75 -18.37
CA ASN A 5 7.77 -12.61 -19.72
C ASN A 5 7.07 -11.26 -19.91
N ILE A 6 6.40 -10.75 -18.88
CA ILE A 6 5.77 -9.42 -18.90
C ILE A 6 6.84 -8.35 -19.09
N LEU A 7 7.93 -8.40 -18.32
CA LEU A 7 9.01 -7.42 -18.40
C LEU A 7 9.76 -7.46 -19.73
N GLU A 8 10.11 -8.66 -20.20
CA GLU A 8 10.78 -8.82 -21.51
C GLU A 8 9.89 -8.36 -22.65
N GLY A 9 8.59 -8.66 -22.62
CA GLY A 9 7.60 -8.16 -23.58
C GLY A 9 7.45 -6.63 -23.54
N SER A 10 7.54 -6.03 -22.35
CA SER A 10 7.51 -4.57 -22.18
C SER A 10 8.75 -3.91 -22.81
N VAL A 11 9.93 -4.50 -22.61
CA VAL A 11 11.17 -3.97 -23.22
C VAL A 11 11.14 -4.09 -24.75
N GLN A 12 10.60 -5.18 -25.28
CA GLN A 12 10.45 -5.33 -26.74
C GLN A 12 9.54 -4.26 -27.34
N LYS A 13 8.47 -3.88 -26.63
CA LYS A 13 7.49 -2.89 -27.11
C LYS A 13 7.92 -1.45 -26.84
N PHE A 14 8.55 -1.19 -25.69
CA PHE A 14 8.73 0.15 -25.13
C PHE A 14 10.21 0.48 -24.84
N GLY A 15 11.18 -0.22 -25.43
CA GLY A 15 12.60 -0.17 -25.08
C GLY A 15 13.18 1.24 -24.91
N GLU A 16 12.81 2.18 -25.78
CA GLU A 16 13.29 3.57 -25.77
C GLU A 16 12.43 4.51 -24.90
N VAL A 17 11.24 4.07 -24.48
CA VAL A 17 10.41 4.86 -23.55
C VAL A 17 11.12 4.97 -22.21
N LYS A 18 10.96 6.08 -21.51
CA LYS A 18 11.52 6.26 -20.16
C LYS A 18 10.72 5.42 -19.17
N ALA A 19 11.37 4.41 -18.59
CA ALA A 19 10.75 3.54 -17.60
C ALA A 19 10.67 4.22 -16.22
N VAL A 20 11.69 5.00 -15.86
CA VAL A 20 11.79 5.62 -14.55
C VAL A 20 12.38 7.01 -14.63
N LYS A 21 11.88 7.92 -13.76
CA LYS A 21 12.42 9.26 -13.51
C LYS A 21 12.58 9.48 -12.02
N TRP A 22 13.66 10.16 -11.62
CA TRP A 22 13.88 10.50 -10.22
C TRP A 22 14.64 11.81 -10.07
N LEU A 23 14.65 12.38 -8.87
CA LEU A 23 15.41 13.57 -8.56
C LEU A 23 16.77 13.21 -7.96
N ASN A 24 17.83 13.74 -8.55
CA ASN A 24 19.12 13.84 -7.93
C ASN A 24 19.37 15.32 -7.59
N ARG A 25 19.19 15.68 -6.32
CA ARG A 25 19.17 17.10 -5.87
C ARG A 25 18.07 17.91 -6.59
N LYS A 26 18.43 18.65 -7.66
CA LYS A 26 17.50 19.48 -8.45
C LYS A 26 17.36 18.99 -9.90
N GLU A 27 18.15 18.03 -10.30
CA GLU A 27 18.16 17.47 -11.65
C GLU A 27 17.23 16.27 -11.73
N VAL A 28 16.43 16.21 -12.80
CA VAL A 28 15.63 15.04 -13.12
C VAL A 28 16.48 14.08 -13.94
N LEU A 29 16.79 12.94 -13.37
CA LEU A 29 17.45 11.83 -14.06
C LEU A 29 16.38 10.84 -14.56
N GLU A 30 16.73 10.09 -15.62
CA GLU A 30 15.83 9.13 -16.22
C GLU A 30 16.58 7.94 -16.81
N LYS A 31 15.91 6.77 -16.87
CA LYS A 31 16.39 5.58 -17.58
C LYS A 31 15.27 5.05 -18.49
N SER A 32 15.64 4.55 -19.66
CA SER A 32 14.70 3.84 -20.55
C SER A 32 14.45 2.41 -20.05
N TYR A 33 13.43 1.75 -20.62
CA TYR A 33 13.14 0.34 -20.36
C TYR A 33 14.35 -0.55 -20.70
N SER A 34 15.01 -0.30 -21.84
CA SER A 34 16.21 -1.03 -22.25
C SER A 34 17.38 -0.84 -21.28
N GLU A 35 17.62 0.39 -20.79
CA GLU A 35 18.69 0.67 -19.83
C GLU A 35 18.44 0.01 -18.48
N MET A 36 17.20 0.09 -18.00
CA MET A 36 16.81 -0.54 -16.74
C MET A 36 16.93 -2.06 -16.80
N MET A 37 16.46 -2.67 -17.91
CA MET A 37 16.54 -4.13 -18.07
C MET A 37 17.97 -4.66 -18.11
N LYS A 38 18.93 -3.91 -18.64
CA LYS A 38 20.37 -4.30 -18.57
C LYS A 38 20.84 -4.51 -17.13
N ASN A 39 20.41 -3.64 -16.22
CA ASN A 39 20.77 -3.74 -14.80
C ASN A 39 20.01 -4.89 -14.13
N VAL A 40 18.72 -5.08 -14.44
CA VAL A 40 17.90 -6.22 -13.95
C VAL A 40 18.56 -7.55 -14.34
N ILE A 41 18.91 -7.71 -15.62
CA ILE A 41 19.57 -8.92 -16.12
C ILE A 41 20.93 -9.13 -15.48
N SER A 42 21.73 -8.08 -15.34
CA SER A 42 23.04 -8.18 -14.70
C SER A 42 22.94 -8.56 -13.23
N THR A 43 21.97 -8.00 -12.50
CA THR A 43 21.70 -8.35 -11.09
C THR A 43 21.27 -9.82 -11.00
N ARG A 44 20.32 -10.25 -11.84
CA ARG A 44 19.86 -11.65 -11.90
C ARG A 44 21.00 -12.63 -12.15
N LYS A 45 21.77 -12.41 -13.20
CA LYS A 45 22.91 -13.27 -13.55
C LYS A 45 23.98 -13.28 -12.48
N GLY A 46 24.22 -12.14 -11.81
CA GLY A 46 25.13 -12.06 -10.67
C GLY A 46 24.67 -12.90 -9.50
N LEU A 47 23.39 -12.84 -9.14
CA LEU A 47 22.80 -13.66 -8.07
C LEU A 47 22.90 -15.17 -8.38
N LEU A 48 22.66 -15.57 -9.62
CA LEU A 48 22.79 -16.97 -10.05
C LEU A 48 24.25 -17.44 -9.99
N ALA A 49 25.20 -16.62 -10.44
CA ALA A 49 26.63 -16.91 -10.36
C ALA A 49 27.12 -17.05 -8.91
N GLU A 50 26.53 -16.33 -7.99
CA GLU A 50 26.78 -16.40 -6.55
C GLU A 50 26.03 -17.54 -5.83
N GLY A 51 25.22 -18.34 -6.56
CA GLY A 51 24.51 -19.50 -6.01
C GLY A 51 23.25 -19.19 -5.22
N PHE A 52 22.62 -18.05 -5.45
CA PHE A 52 21.38 -17.64 -4.76
C PHE A 52 20.08 -18.15 -5.43
N GLU A 53 20.17 -19.12 -6.34
CA GLU A 53 18.98 -19.79 -6.87
C GLU A 53 18.21 -20.52 -5.73
N GLY A 54 16.89 -20.34 -5.70
CA GLY A 54 16.02 -20.92 -4.67
C GLY A 54 16.14 -20.28 -3.28
N LYS A 55 16.97 -19.24 -3.13
CA LYS A 55 17.22 -18.57 -1.86
C LYS A 55 16.30 -17.39 -1.64
N HIS A 56 16.13 -17.02 -0.37
CA HIS A 56 15.40 -15.81 0.01
C HIS A 56 16.38 -14.64 0.17
N ILE A 57 16.01 -13.49 -0.38
CA ILE A 57 16.84 -12.30 -0.41
C ILE A 57 16.05 -11.11 0.13
N ALA A 58 16.45 -10.57 1.27
CA ALA A 58 15.82 -9.41 1.87
C ALA A 58 16.19 -8.12 1.11
N LEU A 59 15.25 -7.15 1.08
CA LEU A 59 15.48 -5.80 0.56
C LEU A 59 15.02 -4.78 1.59
N ILE A 60 15.94 -3.91 2.02
CA ILE A 60 15.66 -2.82 2.96
C ILE A 60 16.09 -1.50 2.34
N GLY A 61 15.13 -0.62 2.12
CA GLY A 61 15.41 0.70 1.56
C GLY A 61 14.15 1.48 1.19
N THR A 62 14.34 2.77 0.97
CA THR A 62 13.30 3.63 0.39
C THR A 62 13.23 3.42 -1.13
N SER A 63 12.16 3.88 -1.75
CA SER A 63 11.99 3.81 -3.21
C SER A 63 13.19 4.43 -3.93
N SER A 64 13.88 3.62 -4.73
CA SER A 64 14.99 4.03 -5.58
C SER A 64 15.08 3.15 -6.82
N VAL A 65 15.83 3.58 -7.81
CA VAL A 65 16.06 2.82 -9.05
C VAL A 65 16.80 1.53 -8.74
N GLU A 66 17.82 1.59 -7.89
CA GLU A 66 18.63 0.44 -7.49
C GLU A 66 17.77 -0.60 -6.75
N TRP A 67 16.85 -0.15 -5.91
CA TRP A 67 15.95 -1.03 -5.18
C TRP A 67 15.05 -1.84 -6.12
N ILE A 68 14.37 -1.16 -7.06
CA ILE A 68 13.46 -1.85 -8.00
C ILE A 68 14.21 -2.73 -9.00
N GLU A 69 15.36 -2.27 -9.52
CA GLU A 69 16.21 -3.10 -10.38
C GLU A 69 16.68 -4.37 -9.66
N SER A 70 17.01 -4.28 -8.35
CA SER A 70 17.36 -5.43 -7.54
C SER A 70 16.18 -6.36 -7.30
N TYR A 71 15.02 -5.83 -6.93
CA TYR A 71 13.79 -6.62 -6.75
C TYR A 71 13.45 -7.40 -8.03
N LEU A 72 13.43 -6.73 -9.17
CA LEU A 72 13.17 -7.37 -10.46
C LEU A 72 14.26 -8.40 -10.83
N GLY A 73 15.52 -8.11 -10.52
CA GLY A 73 16.62 -9.06 -10.70
C GLY A 73 16.43 -10.35 -9.89
N ILE A 74 15.96 -10.25 -8.64
CA ILE A 74 15.68 -11.39 -7.76
C ILE A 74 14.53 -12.23 -8.33
N ILE A 75 13.35 -11.62 -8.51
CA ILE A 75 12.13 -12.37 -8.87
C ILE A 75 12.16 -12.96 -10.28
N THR A 76 12.96 -12.40 -11.18
CA THR A 76 13.15 -12.95 -12.52
C THR A 76 14.24 -14.00 -12.61
N GLY A 77 15.00 -14.24 -11.54
CA GLY A 77 16.19 -15.11 -11.46
C GLY A 77 16.03 -16.36 -10.59
N CYS A 78 14.84 -16.87 -10.37
CA CYS A 78 14.56 -18.05 -9.55
C CYS A 78 14.89 -17.90 -8.05
N ALA A 79 15.03 -16.69 -7.53
CA ALA A 79 15.14 -16.41 -6.09
C ALA A 79 13.85 -15.74 -5.57
N THR A 80 13.66 -15.75 -4.26
CA THR A 80 12.49 -15.14 -3.60
C THR A 80 12.87 -13.80 -2.98
N ALA A 81 12.19 -12.73 -3.38
CA ALA A 81 12.38 -11.41 -2.79
C ALA A 81 11.60 -11.27 -1.47
N VAL A 82 12.22 -10.65 -0.48
CA VAL A 82 11.60 -10.33 0.82
C VAL A 82 11.71 -8.82 1.06
N PRO A 83 10.80 -8.02 0.49
CA PRO A 83 10.77 -6.58 0.71
C PRO A 83 10.35 -6.28 2.15
N LEU A 84 11.18 -5.53 2.88
CA LEU A 84 10.95 -5.16 4.28
C LEU A 84 10.73 -3.66 4.43
N ASP A 85 9.87 -3.28 5.38
CA ASP A 85 9.61 -1.88 5.68
C ASP A 85 10.86 -1.21 6.28
N ALA A 86 11.46 -0.32 5.51
CA ALA A 86 12.65 0.42 5.91
C ALA A 86 12.42 1.41 7.07
N ALA A 87 11.17 1.64 7.49
CA ALA A 87 10.83 2.48 8.64
C ALA A 87 10.80 1.71 9.96
N LEU A 88 10.92 0.38 9.93
CA LEU A 88 10.94 -0.46 11.12
C LEU A 88 12.22 -0.26 11.95
N PRO A 89 12.15 -0.41 13.28
CA PRO A 89 13.32 -0.49 14.15
C PRO A 89 14.25 -1.65 13.75
N CYS A 90 15.54 -1.52 14.05
CA CYS A 90 16.55 -2.51 13.72
C CYS A 90 16.21 -3.93 14.24
N GLU A 91 15.71 -4.03 15.47
CA GLU A 91 15.33 -5.30 16.10
C GLU A 91 14.19 -6.01 15.36
N GLU A 92 13.19 -5.25 14.89
CA GLU A 92 12.09 -5.82 14.08
C GLU A 92 12.59 -6.26 12.71
N LEU A 93 13.50 -5.52 12.08
CA LEU A 93 14.13 -5.92 10.82
C LEU A 93 14.93 -7.21 10.97
N ILE A 94 15.70 -7.37 12.07
CA ILE A 94 16.43 -8.61 12.40
C ILE A 94 15.45 -9.78 12.55
N ASP A 95 14.33 -9.58 13.28
CA ASP A 95 13.29 -10.62 13.41
C ASP A 95 12.76 -11.06 12.05
N LEU A 96 12.42 -10.10 11.17
CA LEU A 96 11.87 -10.41 9.84
C LEU A 96 12.89 -11.06 8.89
N ILE A 97 14.17 -10.64 8.91
CA ILE A 97 15.25 -11.28 8.15
C ILE A 97 15.38 -12.75 8.58
N ASN A 98 15.42 -13.00 9.90
CA ASN A 98 15.54 -14.35 10.43
C ASN A 98 14.30 -15.21 10.14
N ARG A 99 13.10 -14.69 10.33
CA ARG A 99 11.84 -15.40 10.09
C ARG A 99 11.56 -15.67 8.61
N SER A 100 12.13 -14.87 7.72
CA SER A 100 12.05 -15.12 6.29
C SER A 100 13.13 -16.07 5.79
N ASP A 101 14.03 -16.55 6.65
CA ASP A 101 15.19 -17.36 6.26
C ASP A 101 16.04 -16.70 5.15
N SER A 102 16.14 -15.37 5.18
CA SER A 102 16.91 -14.63 4.16
C SER A 102 18.41 -14.95 4.27
N GLU A 103 19.01 -15.32 3.15
CA GLU A 103 20.44 -15.67 3.07
C GLU A 103 21.28 -14.53 2.48
N ALA A 104 20.64 -13.52 1.89
CA ALA A 104 21.28 -12.29 1.43
C ALA A 104 20.41 -11.07 1.69
N LEU A 105 21.02 -9.90 1.63
CA LEU A 105 20.37 -8.61 1.87
C LEU A 105 20.82 -7.57 0.84
N PHE A 106 19.86 -6.89 0.23
CA PHE A 106 20.09 -5.60 -0.42
C PHE A 106 19.74 -4.47 0.56
N LEU A 107 20.70 -3.60 0.84
CA LEU A 107 20.62 -2.59 1.87
C LEU A 107 20.82 -1.17 1.33
N SER A 108 19.86 -0.29 1.56
CA SER A 108 20.02 1.14 1.25
C SER A 108 21.09 1.78 2.14
N PRO A 109 21.93 2.70 1.63
CA PRO A 109 22.96 3.41 2.41
C PRO A 109 22.44 4.07 3.68
N LYS A 110 21.20 4.54 3.67
CA LYS A 110 20.56 5.13 4.85
C LYS A 110 20.49 4.18 6.05
N HIS A 111 20.49 2.86 5.79
CA HIS A 111 20.40 1.81 6.81
C HIS A 111 21.76 1.19 7.14
N SER A 112 22.86 1.71 6.61
CA SER A 112 24.22 1.26 6.95
C SER A 112 24.51 1.25 8.46
N PRO A 113 23.94 2.13 9.31
CA PRO A 113 24.12 2.04 10.77
C PRO A 113 23.61 0.73 11.40
N TYR A 114 22.72 -0.01 10.72
CA TYR A 114 22.20 -1.30 11.20
C TYR A 114 23.05 -2.50 10.74
N LEU A 115 24.02 -2.29 9.85
CA LEU A 115 24.76 -3.35 9.18
C LEU A 115 25.48 -4.30 10.17
N GLU A 116 26.19 -3.76 11.15
CA GLU A 116 26.88 -4.57 12.18
C GLU A 116 25.88 -5.45 12.97
N ALA A 117 24.73 -4.87 13.32
CA ALA A 117 23.67 -5.60 14.03
C ALA A 117 23.07 -6.72 13.17
N PHE A 118 22.88 -6.50 11.87
CA PHE A 118 22.42 -7.53 10.95
C PHE A 118 23.45 -8.66 10.82
N LEU A 119 24.72 -8.35 10.61
CA LEU A 119 25.78 -9.35 10.49
C LEU A 119 25.95 -10.17 11.78
N ALA A 120 25.76 -9.55 12.96
CA ALA A 120 25.88 -10.23 14.25
C ALA A 120 24.66 -11.10 14.61
N ASN A 121 23.44 -10.72 14.19
CA ASN A 121 22.19 -11.32 14.68
C ASN A 121 21.38 -12.06 13.60
N CYS A 122 21.83 -12.08 12.35
CA CYS A 122 21.19 -12.81 11.26
C CYS A 122 22.11 -13.94 10.76
N PRO A 123 22.16 -15.10 11.44
CA PRO A 123 23.18 -16.14 11.20
C PRO A 123 23.09 -16.83 9.83
N LYS A 124 21.97 -16.72 9.12
CA LYS A 124 21.82 -17.24 7.75
C LYS A 124 22.31 -16.26 6.69
N LEU A 125 22.53 -14.98 7.06
CA LEU A 125 22.93 -13.95 6.12
C LEU A 125 24.39 -14.15 5.69
N GLN A 126 24.58 -14.46 4.41
CA GLN A 126 25.89 -14.76 3.83
C GLN A 126 26.53 -13.53 3.14
N LYS A 127 25.69 -12.70 2.51
CA LYS A 127 26.13 -11.54 1.73
C LYS A 127 25.17 -10.36 1.88
N VAL A 128 25.74 -9.17 1.85
CA VAL A 128 25.01 -7.90 1.81
C VAL A 128 25.48 -7.10 0.60
N TRP A 129 24.54 -6.62 -0.21
CA TRP A 129 24.80 -5.68 -1.30
C TRP A 129 24.22 -4.31 -0.96
N MET A 130 25.09 -3.31 -0.94
CA MET A 130 24.65 -1.92 -0.77
C MET A 130 23.99 -1.42 -2.06
N LEU A 131 22.78 -0.85 -1.92
CA LEU A 131 22.03 -0.23 -3.02
C LEU A 131 22.64 1.14 -3.40
N GLN A 132 23.94 1.13 -3.66
CA GLN A 132 24.73 2.27 -4.09
C GLN A 132 25.85 1.79 -5.01
N GLU A 133 26.12 2.55 -6.07
CA GLU A 133 27.02 2.13 -7.13
C GLU A 133 28.48 2.12 -6.68
N GLU A 134 28.89 3.11 -5.89
CA GLU A 134 30.25 3.24 -5.35
C GLU A 134 30.19 3.36 -3.82
N VAL A 135 30.87 2.49 -3.13
CA VAL A 135 30.99 2.50 -1.66
C VAL A 135 32.45 2.19 -1.31
N GLU A 136 33.04 3.07 -0.53
CA GLU A 136 34.39 2.90 -0.01
C GLU A 136 34.36 2.19 1.36
N ASP A 137 35.44 1.48 1.72
CA ASP A 137 35.68 0.88 3.04
C ASP A 137 34.55 -0.06 3.55
N LEU A 138 34.07 -1.00 2.72
CA LEU A 138 33.07 -1.97 3.10
C LEU A 138 33.66 -3.07 4.00
N PRO A 139 32.91 -3.51 5.05
CA PRO A 139 33.26 -4.68 5.85
C PRO A 139 33.30 -5.96 5.00
N SER A 140 33.99 -6.99 5.50
CA SER A 140 33.99 -8.32 4.86
C SER A 140 32.57 -8.88 4.71
N GLY A 141 32.23 -9.41 3.54
CA GLY A 141 30.89 -9.93 3.22
C GLY A 141 29.90 -8.86 2.75
N VAL A 142 30.33 -7.62 2.63
CA VAL A 142 29.53 -6.49 2.12
C VAL A 142 30.13 -5.99 0.81
N TYR A 143 29.30 -5.75 -0.19
CA TYR A 143 29.66 -5.42 -1.56
C TYR A 143 28.81 -4.28 -2.10
N SER A 144 29.25 -3.60 -3.14
CA SER A 144 28.40 -2.67 -3.88
C SER A 144 27.47 -3.42 -4.86
N ILE A 145 26.36 -2.82 -5.24
CA ILE A 145 25.48 -3.36 -6.28
C ILE A 145 26.20 -3.49 -7.62
N ASN A 146 27.18 -2.61 -7.89
CA ASN A 146 27.97 -2.64 -9.12
C ASN A 146 28.89 -3.84 -9.20
N GLU A 147 29.46 -4.32 -8.09
CA GLU A 147 30.25 -5.56 -8.06
C GLU A 147 29.41 -6.75 -8.47
N LEU A 148 28.19 -6.90 -7.91
CA LEU A 148 27.25 -7.95 -8.30
C LEU A 148 26.91 -7.87 -9.80
N ARG A 149 26.61 -6.67 -10.30
CA ARG A 149 26.28 -6.43 -11.71
C ARG A 149 27.46 -6.70 -12.64
N ALA A 150 28.67 -6.38 -12.23
CA ALA A 150 29.89 -6.69 -13.00
C ALA A 150 30.08 -8.21 -13.16
N MET A 151 29.88 -8.96 -12.08
CA MET A 151 29.89 -10.44 -12.14
C MET A 151 28.80 -10.96 -13.10
N GLY A 152 27.59 -10.43 -13.02
CA GLY A 152 26.51 -10.81 -13.91
C GLY A 152 26.75 -10.49 -15.38
N LYS A 153 27.43 -9.39 -15.70
CA LYS A 153 27.84 -9.06 -17.07
C LYS A 153 28.83 -10.07 -17.65
N SER A 154 29.70 -10.63 -16.80
CA SER A 154 30.70 -11.62 -17.18
C SER A 154 30.20 -13.06 -17.16
N ALA A 155 29.04 -13.33 -16.52
CA ALA A 155 28.46 -14.67 -16.43
C ALA A 155 27.87 -15.13 -17.76
N ALA A 156 27.86 -16.46 -17.97
CA ALA A 156 27.21 -17.08 -19.12
C ALA A 156 25.73 -16.67 -19.25
N GLU A 157 25.13 -16.93 -20.42
CA GLU A 157 23.71 -16.71 -20.59
C GLU A 157 22.90 -17.55 -19.60
N ASP A 158 21.91 -16.87 -19.00
CA ASP A 158 21.03 -17.47 -18.02
C ASP A 158 19.92 -18.25 -18.72
N ALA A 159 20.01 -19.56 -18.69
CA ALA A 159 18.98 -20.48 -19.18
C ALA A 159 17.93 -20.80 -18.10
N SER A 160 18.12 -20.36 -16.84
CA SER A 160 17.14 -20.60 -15.79
C SER A 160 15.88 -19.79 -16.01
N CYS A 161 14.74 -20.39 -15.72
CA CYS A 161 13.44 -19.74 -15.78
C CYS A 161 12.64 -20.17 -14.54
N PRO A 162 12.09 -19.25 -13.75
CA PRO A 162 11.28 -19.65 -12.60
C PRO A 162 10.06 -20.45 -13.05
N ASP A 163 9.66 -21.42 -12.21
CA ASP A 163 8.37 -22.08 -12.34
C ASP A 163 7.24 -21.08 -12.04
N ALA A 164 6.09 -21.24 -12.69
CA ALA A 164 4.93 -20.38 -12.46
C ALA A 164 4.42 -20.42 -11.00
N GLU A 165 4.59 -21.57 -10.34
CA GLU A 165 4.20 -21.77 -8.94
C GLU A 165 5.37 -21.55 -7.96
N ALA A 166 6.55 -21.17 -8.45
CA ALA A 166 7.65 -20.73 -7.58
C ALA A 166 7.28 -19.43 -6.86
N ILE A 167 7.65 -19.33 -5.59
CA ILE A 167 7.43 -18.11 -4.79
C ILE A 167 8.35 -17.01 -5.33
N ALA A 168 7.74 -15.95 -5.83
CA ALA A 168 8.45 -14.76 -6.32
C ALA A 168 8.79 -13.81 -5.17
N THR A 169 7.86 -13.63 -4.24
CA THR A 169 8.05 -12.71 -3.13
C THR A 169 7.32 -13.15 -1.87
N ILE A 170 7.85 -12.77 -0.71
CA ILE A 170 7.21 -12.88 0.61
C ILE A 170 7.03 -11.47 1.14
N ILE A 171 5.78 -11.03 1.27
CA ILE A 171 5.44 -9.68 1.76
C ILE A 171 4.91 -9.80 3.18
N PHE A 172 5.60 -9.18 4.14
CA PHE A 172 5.14 -9.15 5.52
C PHE A 172 4.03 -8.13 5.72
N THR A 173 2.92 -8.59 6.31
CA THR A 173 1.77 -7.74 6.67
C THR A 173 1.58 -7.71 8.18
N SER A 174 1.15 -6.57 8.72
CA SER A 174 0.78 -6.46 10.14
C SER A 174 -0.48 -7.28 10.40
N GLY A 175 -0.31 -8.46 10.98
CA GLY A 175 -1.43 -9.32 11.38
C GLY A 175 -2.26 -8.69 12.51
N THR A 176 -3.55 -9.03 12.58
CA THR A 176 -4.44 -8.65 13.68
C THR A 176 -4.04 -9.29 15.03
N THR A 177 -3.18 -10.30 15.01
CA THR A 177 -2.69 -11.06 16.18
C THR A 177 -1.38 -10.53 16.76
N GLY A 178 -0.85 -9.42 16.26
CA GLY A 178 0.37 -8.78 16.76
C GLY A 178 1.67 -9.21 16.07
N LYS A 179 1.76 -10.41 15.49
CA LYS A 179 2.92 -10.84 14.70
C LYS A 179 2.66 -10.66 13.22
N SER A 180 3.61 -10.03 12.51
CA SER A 180 3.55 -9.91 11.05
C SER A 180 3.53 -11.28 10.37
N LYS A 181 2.70 -11.45 9.34
CA LYS A 181 2.57 -12.67 8.55
C LYS A 181 3.24 -12.50 7.20
N GLY A 182 4.08 -13.45 6.79
CA GLY A 182 4.76 -13.43 5.50
C GLY A 182 3.87 -14.05 4.39
N VAL A 183 3.21 -13.23 3.61
CA VAL A 183 2.35 -13.63 2.49
C VAL A 183 3.22 -14.13 1.34
N MET A 184 3.07 -15.40 0.96
CA MET A 184 3.80 -16.04 -0.15
C MET A 184 3.06 -15.83 -1.47
N LEU A 185 3.64 -15.07 -2.39
CA LEU A 185 3.08 -14.81 -3.72
C LEU A 185 3.95 -15.51 -4.78
N THR A 186 3.31 -16.32 -5.62
CA THR A 186 3.97 -17.01 -6.72
C THR A 186 4.15 -16.10 -7.93
N GLN A 187 4.96 -16.52 -8.90
CA GLN A 187 5.08 -15.86 -10.20
C GLN A 187 3.71 -15.69 -10.86
N ASN A 188 2.91 -16.77 -10.82
CA ASN A 188 1.57 -16.77 -11.41
C ASN A 188 0.60 -15.85 -10.67
N ASN A 189 0.66 -15.79 -9.33
CA ASN A 189 -0.20 -14.88 -8.56
C ASN A 189 0.01 -13.42 -9.00
N LEU A 190 1.28 -12.98 -9.02
CA LEU A 190 1.61 -11.60 -9.42
C LEU A 190 1.26 -11.32 -10.88
N ALA A 191 1.67 -12.21 -11.78
CA ALA A 191 1.48 -12.01 -13.22
C ALA A 191 0.00 -11.98 -13.61
N SER A 192 -0.82 -12.89 -13.06
CA SER A 192 -2.26 -12.91 -13.34
C SER A 192 -2.98 -11.67 -12.79
N ASN A 193 -2.54 -11.14 -11.65
CA ASN A 193 -3.10 -9.90 -11.11
C ASN A 193 -2.72 -8.68 -11.99
N VAL A 194 -1.45 -8.58 -12.40
CA VAL A 194 -0.99 -7.53 -13.33
C VAL A 194 -1.80 -7.53 -14.63
N GLU A 195 -2.11 -8.70 -15.18
CA GLU A 195 -2.91 -8.79 -16.41
C GLU A 195 -4.37 -8.46 -16.21
N ALA A 196 -4.97 -8.98 -15.14
CA ALA A 196 -6.41 -8.83 -14.89
C ALA A 196 -6.82 -7.40 -14.53
N VAL A 197 -5.93 -6.62 -13.89
CA VAL A 197 -6.24 -5.22 -13.55
C VAL A 197 -6.40 -4.37 -14.80
N LYS A 198 -7.55 -3.74 -14.95
CA LYS A 198 -7.91 -2.88 -16.08
C LYS A 198 -7.56 -1.41 -15.76
N ILE A 199 -6.28 -1.09 -15.76
CA ILE A 199 -5.77 0.27 -15.78
C ILE A 199 -5.13 0.47 -17.14
N SER A 200 -5.63 1.41 -17.92
CA SER A 200 -5.01 1.79 -19.20
C SER A 200 -4.05 2.95 -18.99
N ALA A 201 -2.85 2.78 -19.48
CA ALA A 201 -1.86 3.84 -19.58
C ALA A 201 -1.21 3.77 -20.96
N GLU A 202 -1.13 4.91 -21.66
CA GLU A 202 -0.38 4.99 -22.90
C GLU A 202 1.13 4.95 -22.61
N PRO A 203 1.95 4.47 -23.55
CA PRO A 203 3.39 4.49 -23.37
C PRO A 203 3.91 5.90 -23.05
N GLY A 204 4.66 6.03 -21.96
CA GLY A 204 5.16 7.31 -21.47
C GLY A 204 4.21 8.06 -20.52
N THR A 205 3.01 7.54 -20.22
CA THR A 205 2.13 8.06 -19.16
C THR A 205 2.92 8.19 -17.87
N ALA A 206 2.96 9.39 -17.30
CA ALA A 206 3.69 9.64 -16.05
C ALA A 206 2.89 9.20 -14.83
N MET A 207 3.48 8.35 -13.99
CA MET A 207 2.92 7.89 -12.72
C MET A 207 3.84 8.31 -11.58
N LEU A 208 3.36 9.14 -10.64
CA LEU A 208 4.17 9.50 -9.47
C LEU A 208 3.94 8.48 -8.35
N SER A 209 4.95 7.66 -8.10
CA SER A 209 4.93 6.63 -7.06
C SER A 209 5.20 7.24 -5.70
N VAL A 210 4.19 7.32 -4.84
CA VAL A 210 4.21 7.96 -3.51
C VAL A 210 4.05 6.97 -2.36
N LEU A 211 3.62 5.74 -2.67
CA LEU A 211 3.42 4.69 -1.68
C LEU A 211 4.73 3.98 -1.34
N PRO A 212 4.86 3.37 -0.15
CA PRO A 212 6.05 2.61 0.21
C PRO A 212 6.26 1.42 -0.74
N ILE A 213 7.45 1.31 -1.31
CA ILE A 213 7.77 0.34 -2.36
C ILE A 213 7.69 -1.13 -1.91
N HIS A 214 7.83 -1.41 -0.60
CA HIS A 214 7.72 -2.76 -0.04
C HIS A 214 6.27 -3.26 0.07
N HIS A 215 5.27 -2.40 -0.08
CA HIS A 215 3.86 -2.80 -0.06
C HIS A 215 3.38 -3.34 -1.41
N ALA A 216 2.59 -4.42 -1.36
CA ALA A 216 2.03 -5.05 -2.56
C ALA A 216 1.31 -4.04 -3.48
N PHE A 217 0.57 -3.09 -2.93
CA PHE A 217 -0.18 -2.10 -3.72
C PHE A 217 0.75 -1.23 -4.56
N CYS A 218 1.82 -0.66 -3.98
CA CYS A 218 2.82 0.08 -4.74
C CYS A 218 3.58 -0.84 -5.71
N LEU A 219 4.14 -1.93 -5.19
CA LEU A 219 5.04 -2.81 -5.93
C LEU A 219 4.37 -3.41 -7.17
N VAL A 220 3.12 -3.86 -7.04
CA VAL A 220 2.42 -4.50 -8.15
C VAL A 220 1.74 -3.45 -9.04
N MET A 221 1.09 -2.44 -8.49
CA MET A 221 0.30 -1.51 -9.28
C MET A 221 1.11 -0.36 -9.88
N ASP A 222 1.98 0.32 -9.10
CA ASP A 222 2.84 1.35 -9.68
C ASP A 222 3.89 0.71 -10.60
N TRP A 223 4.60 -0.31 -10.11
CA TRP A 223 5.77 -0.84 -10.80
C TRP A 223 5.45 -1.93 -11.81
N LEU A 224 4.92 -3.09 -11.40
CA LEU A 224 4.72 -4.20 -12.34
C LEU A 224 3.63 -3.87 -13.37
N LYS A 225 2.49 -3.33 -12.94
CA LYS A 225 1.40 -2.92 -13.85
C LYS A 225 1.82 -1.74 -14.70
N GLY A 226 2.40 -0.69 -14.13
CA GLY A 226 2.90 0.46 -14.88
C GLY A 226 3.90 0.04 -15.95
N PHE A 227 4.86 -0.82 -15.62
CA PHE A 227 5.80 -1.36 -16.61
C PHE A 227 5.14 -2.17 -17.70
N SER A 228 4.13 -2.97 -17.38
CA SER A 228 3.40 -3.75 -18.41
C SER A 228 2.71 -2.89 -19.46
N GLN A 229 2.42 -1.63 -19.11
CA GLN A 229 1.75 -0.64 -19.97
C GLN A 229 2.71 0.34 -20.67
N GLY A 230 4.00 0.27 -20.38
CA GLY A 230 4.96 1.26 -20.90
C GLY A 230 4.93 2.61 -20.18
N ALA A 231 4.37 2.68 -18.97
CA ALA A 231 4.32 3.91 -18.18
C ALA A 231 5.72 4.37 -17.74
N THR A 232 5.85 5.65 -17.43
CA THR A 232 7.04 6.26 -16.81
C THR A 232 6.80 6.44 -15.33
N ILE A 233 7.47 5.63 -14.49
CA ILE A 233 7.33 5.73 -13.04
C ILE A 233 8.25 6.83 -12.51
N CYS A 234 7.67 7.86 -11.90
CA CYS A 234 8.40 8.95 -11.27
C CYS A 234 8.54 8.65 -9.77
N ILE A 235 9.77 8.57 -9.26
CA ILE A 235 10.03 8.25 -7.86
C ILE A 235 9.84 9.50 -7.02
N ASN A 236 8.95 9.43 -6.02
CA ASN A 236 8.80 10.46 -5.01
C ASN A 236 9.83 10.25 -3.89
N ASP A 237 10.68 11.25 -3.64
CA ASP A 237 11.75 11.19 -2.65
C ASP A 237 11.25 11.28 -1.20
N SER A 238 10.11 11.92 -0.97
CA SER A 238 9.49 12.07 0.35
C SER A 238 8.02 12.48 0.23
N LEU A 239 7.17 11.98 1.13
CA LEU A 239 5.77 12.43 1.21
C LEU A 239 5.64 13.94 1.48
N LEU A 240 6.59 14.53 2.20
CA LEU A 240 6.64 15.98 2.42
C LEU A 240 6.84 16.77 1.12
N HIS A 241 7.46 16.14 0.13
CA HIS A 241 7.75 16.75 -1.18
C HIS A 241 6.72 16.41 -2.26
N MET A 242 5.69 15.64 -1.94
CA MET A 242 4.72 15.11 -2.92
C MET A 242 4.15 16.21 -3.82
N VAL A 243 3.64 17.33 -3.26
CA VAL A 243 3.07 18.43 -4.05
C VAL A 243 4.12 19.10 -4.95
N ARG A 244 5.35 19.32 -4.42
CA ARG A 244 6.48 19.82 -5.23
C ARG A 244 6.79 18.86 -6.39
N ASN A 245 6.81 17.57 -6.13
CA ASN A 245 7.14 16.55 -7.11
C ASN A 245 6.04 16.37 -8.15
N MET A 246 4.77 16.55 -7.77
CA MET A 246 3.67 16.66 -8.74
C MET A 246 3.87 17.81 -9.73
N SER A 247 4.34 18.98 -9.27
CA SER A 247 4.64 20.10 -10.16
C SER A 247 5.85 19.85 -11.08
N ILE A 248 6.84 19.06 -10.63
CA ILE A 248 8.05 18.74 -11.41
C ILE A 248 7.76 17.64 -12.44
N PHE A 249 7.19 16.51 -12.00
CA PHE A 249 6.98 15.34 -12.85
C PHE A 249 5.69 15.40 -13.67
N LYS A 250 4.73 16.22 -13.24
CA LYS A 250 3.41 16.39 -13.88
C LYS A 250 2.75 15.05 -14.17
N PRO A 251 2.45 14.24 -13.15
CA PRO A 251 1.87 12.92 -13.35
C PRO A 251 0.48 13.00 -13.99
N ASP A 252 0.17 12.00 -14.81
CA ASP A 252 -1.17 11.79 -15.39
C ASP A 252 -2.02 10.91 -14.45
N ILE A 253 -1.36 9.96 -13.76
CA ILE A 253 -1.98 8.98 -12.87
C ILE A 253 -1.20 8.92 -11.55
N MET A 254 -1.93 8.71 -10.44
CA MET A 254 -1.32 8.44 -9.13
C MET A 254 -2.08 7.35 -8.38
N LEU A 255 -1.35 6.56 -7.59
CA LEU A 255 -1.93 5.70 -6.58
C LEU A 255 -1.80 6.36 -5.21
N MET A 256 -2.91 6.48 -4.50
CA MET A 256 -2.94 7.12 -3.17
C MET A 256 -3.78 6.30 -2.19
N VAL A 257 -3.48 6.43 -0.90
CA VAL A 257 -4.39 5.98 0.15
C VAL A 257 -5.33 7.12 0.55
N PRO A 258 -6.53 6.83 1.10
CA PRO A 258 -7.53 7.84 1.46
C PRO A 258 -6.98 9.00 2.27
N MET A 259 -6.16 8.74 3.27
CA MET A 259 -5.56 9.79 4.12
C MET A 259 -4.75 10.84 3.31
N MET A 260 -4.10 10.44 2.21
CA MET A 260 -3.39 11.39 1.33
C MET A 260 -4.38 12.29 0.58
N ILE A 261 -5.46 11.71 0.07
CA ILE A 261 -6.54 12.42 -0.61
C ILE A 261 -7.18 13.44 0.32
N GLU A 262 -7.54 13.03 1.53
CA GLU A 262 -8.11 13.89 2.57
C GLU A 262 -7.17 15.05 2.93
N THR A 263 -5.86 14.74 3.08
CA THR A 263 -4.85 15.75 3.40
C THR A 263 -4.70 16.79 2.29
N ILE A 264 -4.70 16.35 1.03
CA ILE A 264 -4.67 17.25 -0.12
C ILE A 264 -5.94 18.09 -0.16
N TYR A 265 -7.11 17.48 0.04
CA TYR A 265 -8.37 18.20 0.04
C TYR A 265 -8.44 19.28 1.12
N LYS A 266 -8.00 19.00 2.36
CA LYS A 266 -7.92 19.99 3.44
C LYS A 266 -7.11 21.22 3.01
N ARG A 267 -6.01 21.04 2.28
CA ARG A 267 -5.20 22.16 1.74
C ARG A 267 -5.91 22.92 0.63
N LEU A 268 -6.62 22.22 -0.26
CA LEU A 268 -7.40 22.84 -1.33
C LEU A 268 -8.57 23.65 -0.76
N ALA A 269 -9.27 23.10 0.23
CA ALA A 269 -10.39 23.76 0.90
C ALA A 269 -9.99 24.98 1.75
N ALA A 270 -8.74 25.00 2.23
CA ALA A 270 -8.19 26.16 2.97
C ALA A 270 -7.62 27.26 2.07
N ALA A 271 -7.60 27.05 0.75
CA ALA A 271 -7.12 28.09 -0.19
C ALA A 271 -8.14 29.24 -0.30
N ASP A 272 -7.63 30.41 -0.74
CA ASP A 272 -8.48 31.58 -0.98
C ASP A 272 -9.60 31.23 -2.00
N PRO A 273 -10.89 31.40 -1.63
CA PRO A 273 -12.02 31.10 -2.49
C PRO A 273 -12.05 31.87 -3.83
N GLU A 274 -11.38 33.00 -3.90
CA GLU A 274 -11.28 33.82 -5.13
C GLU A 274 -10.34 33.19 -6.17
N ILE A 275 -9.48 32.22 -5.78
CA ILE A 275 -8.59 31.53 -6.73
C ILE A 275 -9.40 30.49 -7.52
N PRO A 276 -9.43 30.58 -8.85
CA PRO A 276 -10.14 29.60 -9.67
C PRO A 276 -9.63 28.18 -9.44
N LYS A 277 -10.53 27.20 -9.33
CA LYS A 277 -10.19 25.77 -9.09
C LYS A 277 -9.18 25.21 -10.09
N ALA A 278 -9.26 25.61 -11.36
CA ALA A 278 -8.30 25.20 -12.39
C ALA A 278 -6.87 25.68 -12.08
N VAL A 279 -6.72 26.90 -11.53
CA VAL A 279 -5.41 27.43 -11.11
C VAL A 279 -4.88 26.67 -9.91
N LEU A 280 -5.74 26.33 -8.94
CA LEU A 280 -5.36 25.51 -7.80
C LEU A 280 -4.97 24.10 -8.25
N ALA A 281 -5.73 23.49 -9.17
CA ALA A 281 -5.43 22.18 -9.74
C ALA A 281 -4.06 22.16 -10.42
N GLU A 282 -3.76 23.17 -11.23
CA GLU A 282 -2.44 23.31 -11.86
C GLU A 282 -1.32 23.42 -10.84
N LYS A 283 -1.51 24.27 -9.81
CA LYS A 283 -0.51 24.50 -8.76
C LYS A 283 -0.27 23.28 -7.88
N VAL A 284 -1.32 22.52 -7.54
CA VAL A 284 -1.24 21.38 -6.62
C VAL A 284 -0.90 20.08 -7.34
N PHE A 285 -1.52 19.84 -8.49
CA PHE A 285 -1.43 18.58 -9.23
C PHE A 285 -0.47 18.62 -10.44
N GLY A 286 0.16 19.75 -10.72
CA GLY A 286 1.07 19.91 -11.85
C GLY A 286 0.40 20.07 -13.20
N GLY A 287 -0.94 20.16 -13.26
CA GLY A 287 -1.73 20.48 -14.45
C GLY A 287 -2.03 19.31 -15.40
N LYS A 288 -1.61 18.07 -15.07
CA LYS A 288 -1.85 16.90 -15.91
C LYS A 288 -2.59 15.75 -15.21
N LEU A 289 -2.68 15.76 -13.90
CA LEU A 289 -3.29 14.68 -13.14
C LEU A 289 -4.77 14.52 -13.52
N GLN A 290 -5.09 13.36 -14.07
CA GLN A 290 -6.44 12.99 -14.51
C GLN A 290 -7.08 12.00 -13.57
N THR A 291 -6.31 11.01 -13.08
CA THR A 291 -6.85 9.88 -12.33
C THR A 291 -6.03 9.58 -11.09
N ILE A 292 -6.73 9.40 -9.98
CA ILE A 292 -6.18 8.82 -8.76
C ILE A 292 -6.87 7.48 -8.53
N PHE A 293 -6.07 6.40 -8.46
CA PHE A 293 -6.55 5.12 -7.95
C PHE A 293 -6.32 5.06 -6.45
N THR A 294 -7.35 4.68 -5.70
CA THR A 294 -7.27 4.63 -4.24
C THR A 294 -7.72 3.27 -3.70
N GLY A 295 -7.14 2.87 -2.58
CA GLY A 295 -7.45 1.62 -1.92
C GLY A 295 -6.74 1.48 -0.58
N GLY A 296 -6.87 0.30 0.04
CA GLY A 296 -6.25 -0.03 1.34
C GLY A 296 -6.99 0.48 2.57
N ALA A 297 -7.92 1.42 2.40
CA ALA A 297 -8.89 1.89 3.39
C ALA A 297 -10.11 2.45 2.67
N HIS A 298 -11.20 2.69 3.41
CA HIS A 298 -12.39 3.35 2.87
C HIS A 298 -12.13 4.83 2.58
N LEU A 299 -12.65 5.31 1.45
CA LEU A 299 -12.74 6.73 1.11
C LEU A 299 -14.22 7.14 1.09
N ASP A 300 -14.60 8.21 1.82
CA ASP A 300 -15.97 8.70 1.69
C ASP A 300 -16.20 9.30 0.29
N PRO A 301 -17.31 8.97 -0.39
CA PRO A 301 -17.67 9.49 -1.72
C PRO A 301 -17.65 11.02 -1.82
N TYR A 302 -17.81 11.73 -0.70
CA TYR A 302 -17.66 13.18 -0.63
C TYR A 302 -16.35 13.67 -1.29
N TYR A 303 -15.24 12.98 -1.04
CA TYR A 303 -13.95 13.37 -1.62
C TYR A 303 -13.88 13.13 -3.12
N ILE A 304 -14.56 12.09 -3.63
CA ILE A 304 -14.65 11.81 -5.07
C ILE A 304 -15.29 13.00 -5.79
N ASP A 305 -16.45 13.47 -5.29
CA ASP A 305 -17.16 14.61 -5.83
C ASP A 305 -16.33 15.90 -5.76
N ARG A 306 -15.62 16.09 -4.63
CA ARG A 306 -14.78 17.29 -4.45
C ARG A 306 -13.59 17.33 -5.40
N PHE A 307 -12.91 16.21 -5.65
CA PHE A 307 -11.80 16.14 -6.60
C PHE A 307 -12.26 16.31 -8.06
N ALA A 308 -13.43 15.82 -8.40
CA ALA A 308 -14.03 16.04 -9.72
C ALA A 308 -14.20 17.55 -10.05
N GLU A 309 -14.43 18.41 -9.05
CA GLU A 309 -14.48 19.87 -9.23
C GLU A 309 -13.13 20.48 -9.67
N TYR A 310 -12.02 19.78 -9.43
CA TYR A 310 -10.67 20.14 -9.87
C TYR A 310 -10.23 19.40 -11.14
N GLY A 311 -11.14 18.63 -11.77
CA GLY A 311 -10.85 17.85 -12.98
C GLY A 311 -10.10 16.56 -12.72
N VAL A 312 -10.07 16.06 -11.49
CA VAL A 312 -9.38 14.82 -11.11
C VAL A 312 -10.41 13.76 -10.74
N GLN A 313 -10.40 12.63 -11.45
CA GLN A 313 -11.24 11.47 -11.16
C GLN A 313 -10.58 10.59 -10.10
N ILE A 314 -11.33 10.21 -9.07
CA ILE A 314 -10.89 9.22 -8.08
C ILE A 314 -11.63 7.90 -8.33
N LEU A 315 -10.88 6.81 -8.43
CA LEU A 315 -11.38 5.46 -8.67
C LEU A 315 -10.95 4.55 -7.53
N GLU A 316 -11.94 4.00 -6.83
CA GLU A 316 -11.70 3.09 -5.71
C GLU A 316 -11.44 1.67 -6.20
N GLY A 317 -10.51 0.98 -5.51
CA GLY A 317 -10.26 -0.43 -5.67
C GLY A 317 -10.15 -1.13 -4.32
N TYR A 318 -10.31 -2.44 -4.34
CA TYR A 318 -10.21 -3.29 -3.16
C TYR A 318 -9.21 -4.40 -3.37
N GLY A 319 -8.50 -4.69 -2.30
CA GLY A 319 -7.58 -5.80 -2.29
C GLY A 319 -6.82 -5.93 -0.99
N MET A 320 -5.98 -6.95 -0.96
CA MET A 320 -5.12 -7.28 0.16
C MET A 320 -3.88 -8.01 -0.35
N SER A 321 -2.80 -8.01 0.42
CA SER A 321 -1.55 -8.65 0.01
C SER A 321 -1.76 -10.12 -0.36
N GLU A 322 -2.68 -10.79 0.32
CA GLU A 322 -3.09 -12.17 0.07
C GLU A 322 -3.76 -12.41 -1.30
N CYS A 323 -4.04 -11.33 -2.06
CA CYS A 323 -4.61 -11.38 -3.43
C CYS A 323 -3.74 -10.66 -4.48
N SER A 324 -2.49 -10.35 -4.23
CA SER A 324 -1.45 -9.90 -5.18
C SER A 324 -1.60 -8.55 -5.90
N PRO A 325 -2.17 -7.46 -5.40
CA PRO A 325 -3.06 -7.34 -4.27
C PRO A 325 -4.54 -7.16 -4.66
N VAL A 326 -4.91 -6.88 -5.94
CA VAL A 326 -6.22 -6.38 -6.35
C VAL A 326 -7.23 -7.50 -6.51
N ILE A 327 -8.41 -7.30 -5.92
CA ILE A 327 -9.58 -8.19 -6.03
C ILE A 327 -10.62 -7.55 -6.96
N SER A 328 -10.86 -6.24 -6.79
CA SER A 328 -11.80 -5.47 -7.61
C SER A 328 -11.32 -4.03 -7.80
N ASN A 329 -11.73 -3.40 -8.88
CA ASN A 329 -11.47 -1.98 -9.09
C ASN A 329 -12.54 -1.31 -9.97
N ASN A 330 -12.76 -0.02 -9.73
CA ASN A 330 -13.43 0.88 -10.66
C ASN A 330 -12.47 1.25 -11.80
N THR A 331 -13.01 1.50 -12.99
CA THR A 331 -12.28 2.01 -14.15
C THR A 331 -12.91 3.31 -14.64
N PRO A 332 -12.22 4.12 -15.46
CA PRO A 332 -12.81 5.36 -15.98
C PRO A 332 -14.16 5.16 -16.66
N GLU A 333 -14.33 4.05 -17.39
CA GLU A 333 -15.53 3.72 -18.16
C GLU A 333 -16.62 3.06 -17.31
N ASN A 334 -16.21 2.33 -16.27
CA ASN A 334 -17.10 1.54 -15.41
C ASN A 334 -16.78 1.82 -13.94
N HIS A 335 -17.46 2.79 -13.36
CA HIS A 335 -17.30 3.16 -11.96
C HIS A 335 -18.61 3.51 -11.30
N LYS A 336 -18.68 3.30 -10.00
CA LYS A 336 -19.82 3.63 -9.15
C LYS A 336 -19.28 4.20 -7.82
N PRO A 337 -19.48 5.49 -7.53
CA PRO A 337 -19.01 6.10 -6.29
C PRO A 337 -19.47 5.34 -5.04
N GLY A 338 -18.57 5.13 -4.08
CA GLY A 338 -18.81 4.35 -2.86
C GLY A 338 -18.76 2.84 -3.05
N SER A 339 -18.61 2.33 -4.29
CA SER A 339 -18.28 0.93 -4.54
C SER A 339 -16.76 0.75 -4.65
N ILE A 340 -16.29 -0.45 -4.37
CA ILE A 340 -14.90 -0.86 -4.60
C ILE A 340 -14.69 -1.47 -6.01
N GLY A 341 -15.61 -1.18 -6.94
CA GLY A 341 -15.56 -1.63 -8.32
C GLY A 341 -16.08 -3.05 -8.55
N LYS A 342 -15.88 -3.55 -9.76
CA LYS A 342 -16.24 -4.91 -10.14
C LYS A 342 -15.07 -5.88 -9.88
N PRO A 343 -15.33 -7.15 -9.55
CA PRO A 343 -14.31 -8.18 -9.43
C PRO A 343 -13.46 -8.28 -10.69
N LEU A 344 -12.18 -8.56 -10.53
CA LEU A 344 -11.30 -8.87 -11.64
C LEU A 344 -11.70 -10.20 -12.30
N GLU A 345 -11.39 -10.37 -13.57
CA GLU A 345 -11.76 -11.56 -14.35
C GLU A 345 -11.08 -12.85 -13.87
N ASN A 346 -9.97 -12.74 -13.15
CA ASN A 346 -9.20 -13.87 -12.63
C ASN A 346 -9.57 -14.28 -11.21
N VAL A 347 -10.64 -13.69 -10.64
CA VAL A 347 -11.16 -14.04 -9.30
C VAL A 347 -12.65 -14.35 -9.34
N GLU A 348 -13.05 -15.26 -8.48
CA GLU A 348 -14.44 -15.58 -8.16
C GLU A 348 -14.75 -15.03 -6.78
N ILE A 349 -15.95 -14.46 -6.60
CA ILE A 349 -16.43 -13.92 -5.33
C ILE A 349 -17.66 -14.71 -4.86
N LYS A 350 -17.71 -15.06 -3.59
CA LYS A 350 -18.94 -15.50 -2.92
C LYS A 350 -19.07 -14.82 -1.56
N PHE A 351 -20.25 -14.86 -1.00
CA PHE A 351 -20.56 -14.31 0.31
C PHE A 351 -20.98 -15.43 1.26
N GLU A 352 -20.40 -15.46 2.45
CA GLU A 352 -20.78 -16.40 3.52
C GLU A 352 -20.95 -15.63 4.82
N ASN A 353 -22.16 -15.61 5.37
CA ASN A 353 -22.53 -14.77 6.53
C ASN A 353 -22.18 -13.28 6.34
N GLY A 354 -22.23 -12.81 5.09
CA GLY A 354 -21.86 -11.44 4.71
C GLY A 354 -20.35 -11.22 4.57
N GLU A 355 -19.49 -12.20 4.85
CA GLU A 355 -18.05 -12.13 4.58
C GLU A 355 -17.79 -12.32 3.08
N ILE A 356 -16.89 -11.51 2.53
CA ILE A 356 -16.40 -11.64 1.15
C ILE A 356 -15.35 -12.75 1.11
N LEU A 357 -15.60 -13.78 0.31
CA LEU A 357 -14.65 -14.85 0.06
C LEU A 357 -14.17 -14.77 -1.39
N VAL A 358 -12.88 -15.02 -1.57
CA VAL A 358 -12.20 -14.88 -2.87
C VAL A 358 -11.52 -16.17 -3.25
N LYS A 359 -11.68 -16.58 -4.51
CA LYS A 359 -10.93 -17.68 -5.13
C LYS A 359 -10.40 -17.22 -6.47
N GLY A 360 -9.17 -17.59 -6.83
CA GLY A 360 -8.61 -17.20 -8.13
C GLY A 360 -7.10 -17.31 -8.20
N THR A 361 -6.57 -17.01 -9.37
CA THR A 361 -5.13 -17.18 -9.67
C THR A 361 -4.25 -16.16 -8.96
N SER A 362 -4.79 -15.05 -8.47
CA SER A 362 -4.04 -14.06 -7.67
C SER A 362 -4.03 -14.35 -6.17
N VAL A 363 -4.77 -15.37 -5.69
CA VAL A 363 -4.78 -15.74 -4.27
C VAL A 363 -3.45 -16.36 -3.88
N MET A 364 -2.87 -15.94 -2.75
CA MET A 364 -1.59 -16.38 -2.22
C MET A 364 -1.47 -17.90 -2.07
N LYS A 365 -0.25 -18.39 -2.04
CA LYS A 365 0.06 -19.80 -1.71
C LYS A 365 -0.18 -20.13 -0.22
N GLY A 366 -0.10 -19.13 0.65
CA GLY A 366 -0.24 -19.23 2.10
C GLY A 366 0.70 -18.30 2.82
N TYR A 367 0.75 -18.43 4.16
CA TYR A 367 1.70 -17.70 4.99
C TYR A 367 2.97 -18.51 5.23
N TYR A 368 4.13 -17.87 5.04
CA TYR A 368 5.43 -18.53 5.19
C TYR A 368 5.64 -19.04 6.62
N GLN A 369 5.90 -20.35 6.77
CA GLN A 369 6.07 -21.05 8.05
C GLN A 369 4.92 -20.88 9.06
N MET A 370 3.70 -20.60 8.58
CA MET A 370 2.50 -20.42 9.40
C MET A 370 1.35 -21.28 8.84
N PRO A 371 1.42 -22.62 8.97
CA PRO A 371 0.42 -23.52 8.38
C PRO A 371 -0.97 -23.38 9.03
N ASP A 372 -1.04 -23.13 10.33
CA ASP A 372 -2.31 -23.01 11.05
C ASP A 372 -3.05 -21.76 10.62
N GLU A 373 -2.38 -20.61 10.55
CA GLU A 373 -2.94 -19.35 10.06
C GLU A 373 -3.31 -19.45 8.57
N THR A 374 -2.55 -20.23 7.80
CA THR A 374 -2.88 -20.50 6.40
C THR A 374 -4.18 -21.30 6.31
N ALA A 375 -4.34 -22.37 7.10
CA ALA A 375 -5.54 -23.19 7.13
C ALA A 375 -6.78 -22.42 7.66
N GLU A 376 -6.58 -21.46 8.58
CA GLU A 376 -7.64 -20.56 9.03
C GLU A 376 -8.10 -19.58 7.96
N THR A 377 -7.19 -19.15 7.09
CA THR A 377 -7.45 -18.11 6.09
C THR A 377 -7.86 -18.67 4.75
N LEU A 378 -7.29 -19.82 4.35
CA LEU A 378 -7.59 -20.54 3.11
C LEU A 378 -8.39 -21.81 3.45
N LYS A 379 -9.73 -21.75 3.33
CA LYS A 379 -10.63 -22.87 3.62
C LYS A 379 -11.33 -23.31 2.34
N ASP A 380 -11.31 -24.60 2.06
CA ASP A 380 -11.98 -25.21 0.90
C ASP A 380 -11.65 -24.52 -0.44
N GLY A 381 -10.41 -24.01 -0.55
CA GLY A 381 -9.90 -23.30 -1.72
C GLY A 381 -10.39 -21.83 -1.83
N TRP A 382 -11.01 -21.29 -0.78
CA TRP A 382 -11.43 -19.91 -0.69
C TRP A 382 -10.61 -19.12 0.33
N LEU A 383 -10.20 -17.92 -0.04
CA LEU A 383 -9.61 -16.95 0.87
C LEU A 383 -10.73 -16.25 1.66
N HIS A 384 -10.69 -16.38 2.97
CA HIS A 384 -11.52 -15.62 3.90
C HIS A 384 -10.89 -14.25 4.12
N THR A 385 -11.50 -13.19 3.55
CA THR A 385 -10.90 -11.85 3.60
C THR A 385 -11.02 -11.19 4.96
N GLY A 386 -11.97 -11.62 5.76
CA GLY A 386 -12.36 -10.96 7.01
C GLY A 386 -13.11 -9.65 6.80
N ASP A 387 -13.39 -9.26 5.55
CA ASP A 387 -14.16 -8.07 5.21
C ASP A 387 -15.60 -8.45 4.90
N LYS A 388 -16.56 -7.67 5.39
CA LYS A 388 -17.99 -7.82 5.09
C LYS A 388 -18.39 -6.91 3.93
N GLY A 389 -19.28 -7.45 3.09
CA GLY A 389 -19.76 -6.69 1.95
C GLY A 389 -20.88 -7.38 1.20
N TYR A 390 -21.26 -6.79 0.09
CA TYR A 390 -22.27 -7.31 -0.83
C TYR A 390 -21.96 -6.88 -2.27
N MET A 391 -22.63 -7.51 -3.21
CA MET A 391 -22.60 -7.13 -4.63
C MET A 391 -23.99 -6.65 -5.01
N ASP A 392 -24.06 -5.54 -5.73
CA ASP A 392 -25.33 -5.03 -6.27
C ASP A 392 -25.71 -5.73 -7.59
N GLU A 393 -26.91 -5.39 -8.12
CA GLU A 393 -27.47 -5.95 -9.35
C GLU A 393 -26.60 -5.63 -10.59
N ASP A 394 -25.82 -4.54 -10.55
CA ASP A 394 -24.90 -4.14 -11.63
C ASP A 394 -23.53 -4.85 -11.54
N GLY A 395 -23.32 -5.66 -10.49
CA GLY A 395 -22.08 -6.40 -10.23
C GLY A 395 -20.97 -5.59 -9.56
N TYR A 396 -21.28 -4.46 -8.93
CA TYR A 396 -20.35 -3.70 -8.13
C TYR A 396 -20.28 -4.23 -6.69
N LEU A 397 -19.06 -4.34 -6.15
CA LEU A 397 -18.83 -4.72 -4.77
C LEU A 397 -18.86 -3.50 -3.84
N PHE A 398 -19.40 -3.72 -2.65
CA PHE A 398 -19.42 -2.75 -1.56
C PHE A 398 -18.91 -3.40 -0.28
N ILE A 399 -18.06 -2.69 0.47
CA ILE A 399 -17.61 -3.11 1.80
C ILE A 399 -18.42 -2.35 2.84
N ASN A 400 -18.94 -3.05 3.84
CA ASN A 400 -19.68 -2.47 4.95
C ASN A 400 -19.07 -2.77 6.33
N GLY A 401 -17.84 -3.28 6.39
CA GLY A 401 -17.08 -3.43 7.63
C GLY A 401 -16.15 -4.63 7.67
N ARG A 402 -15.65 -4.93 8.88
CA ARG A 402 -14.82 -6.10 9.13
C ARG A 402 -15.49 -7.07 10.07
N VAL A 403 -15.40 -8.36 9.79
CA VAL A 403 -15.97 -9.44 10.61
C VAL A 403 -15.52 -9.33 12.07
N LYS A 404 -14.22 -9.09 12.30
CA LYS A 404 -13.62 -9.02 13.65
C LYS A 404 -13.94 -7.73 14.43
N ASN A 405 -14.39 -6.67 13.74
CA ASN A 405 -14.64 -5.37 14.35
C ASN A 405 -16.13 -5.12 14.64
N LEU A 406 -17.01 -6.03 14.21
CA LEU A 406 -18.44 -5.87 14.43
C LEU A 406 -18.76 -5.72 15.92
N ILE A 407 -19.52 -4.69 16.23
CA ILE A 407 -20.11 -4.50 17.55
C ILE A 407 -21.42 -5.28 17.58
N ILE A 408 -21.46 -6.31 18.43
CA ILE A 408 -22.67 -7.09 18.67
C ILE A 408 -23.39 -6.43 19.84
N LEU A 409 -24.53 -5.83 19.58
CA LEU A 409 -25.34 -5.18 20.59
C LEU A 409 -26.16 -6.20 21.39
N SER A 410 -26.62 -5.80 22.58
CA SER A 410 -27.43 -6.64 23.47
C SER A 410 -28.74 -7.15 22.86
N ASN A 411 -29.25 -6.46 21.85
CA ASN A 411 -30.45 -6.86 21.09
C ASN A 411 -30.15 -7.82 19.91
N GLY A 412 -28.87 -8.26 19.76
CA GLY A 412 -28.43 -9.15 18.69
C GLY A 412 -28.13 -8.48 17.35
N GLU A 413 -28.30 -7.16 17.23
CA GLU A 413 -27.95 -6.42 16.02
C GLU A 413 -26.43 -6.28 15.90
N ASN A 414 -25.93 -6.38 14.66
CA ASN A 414 -24.52 -6.20 14.32
C ASN A 414 -24.32 -4.82 13.71
N VAL A 415 -23.42 -4.04 14.30
CA VAL A 415 -23.05 -2.70 13.81
C VAL A 415 -21.59 -2.70 13.37
N SER A 416 -21.33 -2.26 12.13
CA SER A 416 -19.99 -1.96 11.69
C SER A 416 -19.56 -0.58 12.22
N PRO A 417 -18.56 -0.51 13.11
CA PRO A 417 -18.09 0.77 13.61
C PRO A 417 -17.48 1.64 12.50
N GLU A 418 -16.85 1.03 11.49
CA GLU A 418 -16.20 1.75 10.42
C GLU A 418 -17.17 2.62 9.62
N GLU A 419 -18.39 2.13 9.35
CA GLU A 419 -19.41 2.92 8.65
C GLU A 419 -19.77 4.20 9.41
N LEU A 420 -19.85 4.10 10.74
CA LEU A 420 -20.16 5.24 11.60
C LEU A 420 -18.97 6.21 11.66
N GLU A 421 -17.78 5.68 11.90
CA GLU A 421 -16.54 6.44 12.01
C GLU A 421 -16.25 7.26 10.75
N ASN A 422 -16.43 6.67 9.57
CA ASN A 422 -16.23 7.35 8.30
C ASN A 422 -17.14 8.58 8.16
N LYS A 423 -18.39 8.49 8.59
CA LYS A 423 -19.33 9.63 8.59
C LYS A 423 -18.96 10.69 9.62
N LEU A 424 -18.55 10.26 10.82
CA LEU A 424 -18.15 11.19 11.87
C LEU A 424 -16.86 11.94 11.51
N ALA A 425 -15.94 11.30 10.81
CA ALA A 425 -14.67 11.88 10.36
C ALA A 425 -14.84 13.02 9.34
N LEU A 426 -16.02 13.17 8.72
CA LEU A 426 -16.31 14.31 7.83
C LEU A 426 -16.45 15.64 8.58
N ASN A 427 -16.67 15.63 9.90
CA ASN A 427 -16.74 16.84 10.68
C ASN A 427 -15.33 17.46 10.83
N PRO A 428 -15.13 18.75 10.45
CA PRO A 428 -13.81 19.39 10.53
C PRO A 428 -13.18 19.40 11.93
N LEU A 429 -13.98 19.27 12.99
CA LEU A 429 -13.49 19.22 14.37
C LEU A 429 -12.99 17.81 14.77
N VAL A 430 -13.19 16.79 13.92
CA VAL A 430 -12.77 15.41 14.18
C VAL A 430 -11.45 15.12 13.46
N ALA A 431 -10.37 14.92 14.21
CA ALA A 431 -9.11 14.44 13.64
C ALA A 431 -9.08 12.92 13.56
N GLU A 432 -9.53 12.24 14.64
CA GLU A 432 -9.60 10.79 14.72
C GLU A 432 -10.86 10.38 15.49
N VAL A 433 -11.48 9.28 15.09
CA VAL A 433 -12.66 8.73 15.76
C VAL A 433 -12.64 7.21 15.75
N ILE A 434 -13.04 6.62 16.87
CA ILE A 434 -13.34 5.20 17.03
C ILE A 434 -14.70 5.07 17.72
N VAL A 435 -15.54 4.20 17.19
CA VAL A 435 -16.82 3.83 17.78
C VAL A 435 -16.67 2.49 18.48
N THR A 436 -17.08 2.44 19.75
CA THR A 436 -17.09 1.22 20.58
C THR A 436 -18.51 0.88 21.03
N GLY A 437 -18.77 -0.41 21.24
CA GLY A 437 -19.98 -0.87 21.90
C GLY A 437 -19.78 -0.85 23.43
N GLU A 438 -20.77 -0.33 24.15
CA GLU A 438 -20.85 -0.34 25.61
C GLU A 438 -22.21 -0.85 26.07
N GLU A 439 -22.39 -1.06 27.39
CA GLU A 439 -23.65 -1.56 27.94
C GLU A 439 -24.87 -0.73 27.53
N ASN A 440 -24.68 0.59 27.38
CA ASN A 440 -25.73 1.54 27.07
C ASN A 440 -25.84 1.90 25.56
N GLY A 441 -25.13 1.19 24.68
CA GLY A 441 -25.15 1.44 23.25
C GLY A 441 -23.78 1.77 22.64
N LEU A 442 -23.77 2.65 21.65
CA LEU A 442 -22.55 3.02 20.90
C LEU A 442 -21.94 4.30 21.46
N THR A 443 -20.63 4.29 21.68
CA THR A 443 -19.85 5.45 22.16
C THR A 443 -18.85 5.89 21.10
N ALA A 444 -18.91 7.17 20.69
CA ALA A 444 -17.90 7.78 19.84
C ALA A 444 -16.74 8.33 20.71
N ARG A 445 -15.53 7.87 20.45
CA ARG A 445 -14.30 8.34 21.07
C ARG A 445 -13.56 9.20 20.07
N ILE A 446 -13.50 10.50 20.32
CA ILE A 446 -13.03 11.49 19.33
C ILE A 446 -11.78 12.19 19.84
N TYR A 447 -10.73 12.21 19.04
CA TYR A 447 -9.61 13.12 19.18
C TYR A 447 -9.86 14.34 18.30
N PRO A 448 -9.95 15.55 18.87
CA PRO A 448 -10.25 16.76 18.13
C PRO A 448 -9.10 17.22 17.21
N GLU A 449 -9.45 17.85 16.08
CA GLU A 449 -8.48 18.48 15.18
C GLU A 449 -7.90 19.75 15.81
N GLN A 450 -6.65 19.68 16.27
CA GLN A 450 -6.02 20.74 17.05
C GLN A 450 -5.93 22.06 16.29
N ALA A 451 -5.67 22.03 14.99
CA ALA A 451 -5.64 23.23 14.16
C ALA A 451 -6.98 23.98 14.16
N VAL A 452 -8.10 23.25 14.18
CA VAL A 452 -9.46 23.85 14.25
C VAL A 452 -9.74 24.37 15.65
N VAL A 453 -9.31 23.62 16.68
CA VAL A 453 -9.46 24.05 18.10
C VAL A 453 -8.74 25.36 18.34
N GLU A 454 -7.49 25.47 17.90
CA GLU A 454 -6.66 26.69 18.03
C GLU A 454 -7.23 27.86 17.22
N ALA A 455 -7.56 27.63 15.95
CA ALA A 455 -8.09 28.67 15.07
C ALA A 455 -9.41 29.28 15.56
N LYS A 456 -10.24 28.47 16.24
CA LYS A 456 -11.53 28.93 16.79
C LYS A 456 -11.47 29.23 18.30
N ALA A 457 -10.29 29.10 18.93
CA ALA A 457 -10.09 29.28 20.38
C ALA A 457 -11.10 28.49 21.23
N LEU A 458 -11.33 27.20 20.89
CA LEU A 458 -12.31 26.36 21.56
C LEU A 458 -11.74 25.79 22.85
N ASP A 459 -12.48 25.91 23.95
CA ASP A 459 -12.22 25.16 25.17
C ASP A 459 -12.90 23.77 25.15
N THR A 460 -12.60 22.94 26.14
CA THR A 460 -13.15 21.58 26.23
C THR A 460 -14.68 21.55 26.28
N ALA A 461 -15.32 22.55 26.90
CA ALA A 461 -16.78 22.61 26.98
C ALA A 461 -17.38 22.98 25.61
N MET A 462 -16.77 23.89 24.88
CA MET A 462 -17.18 24.27 23.52
C MET A 462 -16.99 23.12 22.53
N ILE A 463 -15.87 22.38 22.64
CA ILE A 463 -15.62 21.18 21.82
C ILE A 463 -16.74 20.14 22.07
N ARG A 464 -17.04 19.86 23.35
CA ARG A 464 -18.10 18.90 23.73
C ARG A 464 -19.46 19.35 23.18
N LEU A 465 -19.81 20.62 23.33
CA LEU A 465 -21.08 21.15 22.83
C LEU A 465 -21.23 21.00 21.33
N GLN A 466 -20.18 21.34 20.56
CA GLN A 466 -20.22 21.24 19.10
C GLN A 466 -20.26 19.78 18.61
N LEU A 467 -19.48 18.90 19.23
CA LEU A 467 -19.50 17.48 18.87
C LEU A 467 -20.81 16.80 19.27
N GLN A 468 -21.39 17.16 20.43
CA GLN A 468 -22.69 16.62 20.84
C GLN A 468 -23.80 17.07 19.87
N ALA A 469 -23.84 18.34 19.52
CA ALA A 469 -24.82 18.85 18.55
C ALA A 469 -24.69 18.14 17.18
N PHE A 470 -23.46 17.85 16.76
CA PHE A 470 -23.21 17.09 15.55
C PHE A 470 -23.72 15.65 15.65
N LEU A 471 -23.45 14.95 16.76
CA LEU A 471 -23.94 13.59 17.00
C LEU A 471 -25.48 13.56 17.08
N ASP A 472 -26.10 14.55 17.70
CA ASP A 472 -27.56 14.65 17.79
C ASP A 472 -28.18 14.79 16.41
N GLU A 473 -27.59 15.60 15.53
CA GLU A 473 -28.05 15.76 14.14
C GLU A 473 -27.83 14.45 13.34
N TYR A 474 -26.66 13.84 13.47
CA TYR A 474 -26.34 12.55 12.85
C TYR A 474 -27.37 11.47 13.25
N ASN A 475 -27.70 11.39 14.54
CA ASN A 475 -28.60 10.40 15.11
C ASN A 475 -30.06 10.52 14.62
N LYS A 476 -30.50 11.70 14.16
CA LYS A 476 -31.87 11.88 13.64
C LYS A 476 -32.20 10.95 12.49
N ASN A 477 -31.20 10.68 11.64
CA ASN A 477 -31.33 9.87 10.44
C ASN A 477 -30.89 8.41 10.64
N GLN A 478 -30.57 8.00 11.90
CA GLN A 478 -30.11 6.65 12.19
C GLN A 478 -31.18 5.79 12.84
N PRO A 479 -31.29 4.50 12.47
CA PRO A 479 -32.06 3.52 13.24
C PRO A 479 -31.60 3.51 14.70
N THR A 480 -32.48 3.16 15.62
CA THR A 480 -32.20 3.23 17.06
C THR A 480 -30.95 2.48 17.46
N TYR A 481 -30.70 1.30 16.89
CA TYR A 481 -29.54 0.46 17.20
C TYR A 481 -28.21 1.02 16.65
N ARG A 482 -28.25 1.98 15.72
CA ARG A 482 -27.04 2.64 15.16
C ARG A 482 -26.79 4.03 15.76
N ARG A 483 -27.64 4.50 16.67
CA ARG A 483 -27.46 5.81 17.32
C ARG A 483 -26.29 5.80 18.28
N ILE A 484 -25.48 6.84 18.19
CA ILE A 484 -24.35 7.04 19.08
C ILE A 484 -24.86 7.75 20.33
N THR A 485 -24.83 7.06 21.45
CA THR A 485 -25.38 7.52 22.75
C THR A 485 -24.31 8.08 23.67
N GLY A 486 -23.04 7.69 23.49
CA GLY A 486 -21.90 8.14 24.29
C GLY A 486 -20.93 9.01 23.49
N LEU A 487 -20.32 10.01 24.14
CA LEU A 487 -19.27 10.85 23.59
C LEU A 487 -18.10 10.96 24.57
N VAL A 488 -16.93 10.49 24.15
CA VAL A 488 -15.66 10.66 24.87
C VAL A 488 -14.73 11.52 24.03
N ILE A 489 -14.24 12.63 24.62
CA ILE A 489 -13.26 13.52 23.98
C ILE A 489 -11.87 13.14 24.49
N ARG A 490 -11.01 12.70 23.57
CA ARG A 490 -9.64 12.29 23.90
C ARG A 490 -8.71 13.50 23.97
N LYS A 491 -7.73 13.42 24.86
CA LYS A 491 -6.63 14.41 24.94
C LYS A 491 -5.48 14.06 24.01
N ASN A 492 -5.26 12.77 23.75
CA ASN A 492 -4.18 12.25 22.93
C ASN A 492 -4.73 11.53 21.69
N PRO A 493 -4.01 11.54 20.56
CA PRO A 493 -4.37 10.75 19.40
C PRO A 493 -4.36 9.25 19.72
N PHE A 494 -5.00 8.45 18.88
CA PHE A 494 -4.98 7.00 19.05
C PHE A 494 -3.61 6.41 18.70
N ILE A 495 -3.26 5.32 19.39
CA ILE A 495 -2.06 4.53 19.09
C ILE A 495 -2.20 3.93 17.69
N ARG A 496 -1.15 4.06 16.86
CA ARG A 496 -1.13 3.58 15.49
C ARG A 496 -0.08 2.49 15.28
N SER A 497 -0.36 1.62 14.30
CA SER A 497 0.63 0.68 13.78
C SER A 497 1.69 1.40 12.93
N THR A 498 2.74 0.67 12.53
CA THR A 498 3.75 1.16 11.56
C THR A 498 3.12 1.57 10.23
N THR A 499 2.02 0.92 9.83
CA THR A 499 1.22 1.27 8.64
C THR A 499 0.24 2.43 8.87
N LYS A 500 0.38 3.17 9.97
CA LYS A 500 -0.44 4.33 10.36
C LYS A 500 -1.93 4.01 10.62
N LYS A 501 -2.33 2.75 10.71
CA LYS A 501 -3.70 2.34 11.09
C LYS A 501 -3.87 2.41 12.61
N ILE A 502 -5.04 2.87 13.08
CA ILE A 502 -5.36 2.91 14.52
C ILE A 502 -5.45 1.47 15.06
N ARG A 503 -4.80 1.23 16.20
CA ARG A 503 -4.84 -0.04 16.90
C ARG A 503 -6.08 -0.11 17.79
N ARG A 504 -7.16 -0.69 17.27
CA ARG A 504 -8.46 -0.75 17.98
C ARG A 504 -8.39 -1.42 19.36
N GLN A 505 -7.53 -2.42 19.50
CA GLN A 505 -7.34 -3.11 20.80
C GLN A 505 -6.78 -2.20 21.90
N ASP A 506 -6.12 -1.11 21.54
CA ASP A 506 -5.46 -0.19 22.46
C ASP A 506 -6.30 1.08 22.72
N VAL A 507 -7.53 1.12 22.23
CA VAL A 507 -8.41 2.31 22.28
C VAL A 507 -8.67 2.79 23.72
N LEU A 508 -8.73 1.88 24.68
CA LEU A 508 -9.02 2.19 26.10
C LEU A 508 -7.77 2.48 26.94
N ILE A 509 -6.55 2.25 26.41
CA ILE A 509 -5.31 2.29 27.21
C ILE A 509 -4.99 3.71 27.72
N ASP A 510 -5.32 4.76 26.94
CA ASP A 510 -4.99 6.16 27.24
C ASP A 510 -6.23 7.02 27.58
N GLU A 511 -7.33 6.42 28.02
CA GLU A 511 -8.47 7.21 28.44
C GLU A 511 -8.28 7.73 29.85
N PRO A 512 -8.41 9.05 30.10
CA PRO A 512 -8.54 9.54 31.45
C PRO A 512 -9.82 8.90 32.04
N GLN A 513 -9.66 8.17 33.14
CA GLN A 513 -10.80 7.75 33.94
C GLN A 513 -11.62 9.00 34.28
N ALA A 514 -12.90 8.98 33.91
CA ALA A 514 -13.84 10.09 34.08
C ALA A 514 -13.99 10.51 35.54
#